data_9051226aeb596bb160754076f4090503
#
_entry.id   9051226aeb596bb160754076f4090503
#
_cell.length_a   1.000
_cell.length_b   1.000
_cell.length_c   1.000
_cell.angle_alpha   90.00
_cell.angle_beta   90.00
_cell.angle_gamma   90.00
#
_symmetry.space_group_name_H-M   'P 1'
#
loop_
_entity.id
_entity.type
_entity.pdbx_description
1 polymer ?
#
loop_
_entity_poly.entity_id
_entity_poly.type
_entity_poly.pdbx_seq_one_letter_code
_entity_poly.pdbx_strand_id
1 'polypeptide(L)'
;MFLKLTTNLILLSIIATLIVFLQQGEINRDGIMYLTQSQFIVEGNWGRAMEIYNWPFFSILIAGLHQLTGLSLQYAAHMINVALYVLASFFFIKNVSLVSQNKTPVVFATLVLLTSIPLMDDYLSMVLRDQGQWAGFMMGVYGYLRWIKSPQWTWAVLWQVGFLFGTLFRPECLMFNILLPLTHQLFIVKTERIKLFLQSVSIPLLGLLLLPMLWFMFNIDASSIDLARLNEIITRPTRFLNTMLQPLAIETQNYYLGVLIADFATSFKYFFLSYVVVYKWAAGLGLLHLFLFGFAIQQRLILSPYLQALAIFFVLTSTITIINLYTTFVIANRYWVMNFWIVYIIAAIGLGHLWQSIQHSKHPKQSWMKWGLVSVLAIYFLNIIIDKPETHYEQQAGQWVKDQHLDLNNIYFNQRRVAYYAGLLAFDSTDLKTATEVIQYPYLMMRYDRFTEVKEIPGYQPIEYFPTKDNPKVIVYKKDSQ
;
A
#
# COMPACT_ATOMS: atom_id res chain seq x y z
N MET A 1 -1.45 28.78 13.89
CA MET A 1 -1.02 27.56 13.22
C MET A 1 -1.80 26.33 13.68
N PHE A 2 -1.92 26.07 14.97
CA PHE A 2 -2.61 24.88 15.50
C PHE A 2 -4.07 24.77 15.05
N LEU A 3 -4.88 25.81 15.18
CA LEU A 3 -6.28 25.82 14.75
C LEU A 3 -6.44 25.47 13.25
N LYS A 4 -5.59 26.05 12.39
CA LYS A 4 -5.60 25.73 10.94
C LYS A 4 -5.22 24.27 10.65
N LEU A 5 -4.31 23.69 11.42
CA LEU A 5 -3.94 22.28 11.29
C LEU A 5 -5.12 21.39 11.67
N THR A 6 -5.74 21.62 12.82
CA THR A 6 -6.89 20.85 13.29
C THR A 6 -8.05 20.91 12.30
N THR A 7 -8.40 22.10 11.79
CA THR A 7 -9.46 22.24 10.79
C THR A 7 -9.18 21.43 9.51
N ASN A 8 -7.94 21.46 9.01
CA ASN A 8 -7.58 20.71 7.80
C ASN A 8 -7.59 19.19 8.05
N LEU A 9 -7.19 18.73 9.25
CA LEU A 9 -7.26 17.30 9.60
C LEU A 9 -8.70 16.82 9.75
N ILE A 10 -9.58 17.63 10.34
CA ILE A 10 -11.01 17.33 10.41
C ILE A 10 -11.59 17.22 9.01
N LEU A 11 -11.29 18.17 8.14
CA LEU A 11 -11.73 18.14 6.73
C LEU A 11 -11.24 16.90 6.01
N LEU A 12 -9.95 16.56 6.12
CA LEU A 12 -9.38 15.33 5.56
C LEU A 12 -10.07 14.07 6.12
N SER A 13 -10.33 14.03 7.41
CA SER A 13 -11.02 12.92 8.06
C SER A 13 -12.43 12.73 7.51
N ILE A 14 -13.19 13.83 7.37
CA ILE A 14 -14.55 13.80 6.81
C ILE A 14 -14.50 13.33 5.35
N ILE A 15 -13.62 13.91 4.52
CA ILE A 15 -13.52 13.56 3.11
C ILE A 15 -13.05 12.10 2.95
N ALA A 16 -12.06 11.66 3.71
CA ALA A 16 -11.59 10.28 3.70
C ALA A 16 -12.71 9.29 4.07
N THR A 17 -13.48 9.61 5.10
CA THR A 17 -14.63 8.80 5.51
C THR A 17 -15.70 8.75 4.42
N LEU A 18 -16.04 9.90 3.82
CA LEU A 18 -17.00 9.96 2.72
C LEU A 18 -16.54 9.13 1.51
N ILE A 19 -15.26 9.24 1.12
CA ILE A 19 -14.71 8.45 0.01
C ILE A 19 -14.81 6.95 0.32
N VAL A 20 -14.43 6.52 1.53
CA VAL A 20 -14.57 5.11 1.94
C VAL A 20 -16.02 4.66 1.83
N PHE A 21 -17.00 5.46 2.26
CA PHE A 21 -18.42 5.12 2.15
C PHE A 21 -18.94 5.12 0.70
N LEU A 22 -18.53 6.09 -0.11
CA LEU A 22 -18.97 6.21 -1.50
C LEU A 22 -18.33 5.15 -2.41
N GLN A 23 -17.09 4.76 -2.10
CA GLN A 23 -16.34 3.76 -2.86
C GLN A 23 -16.34 2.39 -2.18
N GLN A 24 -17.30 2.10 -1.30
CA GLN A 24 -17.50 0.75 -0.73
C GLN A 24 -17.90 -0.23 -1.85
N GLY A 25 -16.91 -0.61 -2.62
CA GLY A 25 -17.02 -1.70 -3.58
C GLY A 25 -16.77 -3.06 -2.92
N GLU A 26 -16.44 -4.02 -3.75
CA GLU A 26 -16.05 -5.35 -3.30
C GLU A 26 -14.76 -5.29 -2.47
N ILE A 27 -14.74 -6.05 -1.37
CA ILE A 27 -13.56 -6.16 -0.52
C ILE A 27 -12.39 -6.73 -1.33
N ASN A 28 -11.24 -6.10 -1.26
CA ASN A 28 -10.03 -6.58 -1.92
C ASN A 28 -9.55 -7.91 -1.31
N ARG A 29 -8.79 -8.71 -2.09
CA ARG A 29 -8.31 -10.06 -1.68
C ARG A 29 -7.54 -10.05 -0.36
N ASP A 30 -6.65 -9.06 -0.18
CA ASP A 30 -5.89 -8.93 1.06
C ASP A 30 -6.82 -8.57 2.23
N GLY A 31 -7.86 -7.75 1.98
CA GLY A 31 -8.88 -7.40 2.96
C GLY A 31 -9.64 -8.62 3.49
N ILE A 32 -10.07 -9.51 2.59
CA ILE A 32 -10.70 -10.78 3.00
C ILE A 32 -9.78 -11.58 3.92
N MET A 33 -8.50 -11.69 3.56
CA MET A 33 -7.52 -12.38 4.38
C MET A 33 -7.42 -11.78 5.79
N TYR A 34 -7.36 -10.45 5.92
CA TYR A 34 -7.29 -9.79 7.23
C TYR A 34 -8.60 -9.95 8.01
N LEU A 35 -9.76 -9.84 7.36
CA LEU A 35 -11.05 -10.01 8.01
C LEU A 35 -11.26 -11.45 8.50
N THR A 36 -10.91 -12.45 7.68
CA THR A 36 -10.96 -13.86 8.07
C THR A 36 -10.01 -14.15 9.24
N GLN A 37 -8.79 -13.62 9.19
CA GLN A 37 -7.85 -13.73 10.30
C GLN A 37 -8.40 -13.08 11.57
N SER A 38 -9.03 -11.88 11.45
CA SER A 38 -9.64 -11.18 12.58
C SER A 38 -10.79 -11.98 13.19
N GLN A 39 -11.59 -12.66 12.36
CA GLN A 39 -12.66 -13.53 12.82
C GLN A 39 -12.11 -14.67 13.69
N PHE A 40 -11.06 -15.37 13.25
CA PHE A 40 -10.44 -16.42 14.07
C PHE A 40 -9.81 -15.90 15.34
N ILE A 41 -9.28 -14.65 15.35
CA ILE A 41 -8.79 -14.00 16.57
C ILE A 41 -9.94 -13.74 17.54
N VAL A 42 -11.09 -13.25 17.07
CA VAL A 42 -12.30 -13.04 17.88
C VAL A 42 -12.80 -14.35 18.49
N GLU A 43 -12.74 -15.43 17.75
CA GLU A 43 -13.12 -16.79 18.18
C GLU A 43 -12.08 -17.45 19.12
N GLY A 44 -10.94 -16.80 19.37
CA GLY A 44 -9.85 -17.34 20.18
C GLY A 44 -9.00 -18.41 19.47
N ASN A 45 -9.22 -18.64 18.19
CA ASN A 45 -8.51 -19.64 17.40
C ASN A 45 -7.21 -19.08 16.78
N TRP A 46 -6.25 -18.81 17.65
CA TRP A 46 -4.96 -18.23 17.26
C TRP A 46 -4.16 -19.10 16.28
N GLY A 47 -4.24 -20.42 16.42
CA GLY A 47 -3.55 -21.36 15.52
C GLY A 47 -3.97 -21.12 14.08
N ARG A 48 -5.28 -21.19 13.78
CA ARG A 48 -5.81 -20.92 12.44
C ARG A 48 -5.56 -19.49 11.98
N ALA A 49 -5.64 -18.50 12.87
CA ALA A 49 -5.35 -17.12 12.52
C ALA A 49 -3.91 -16.96 11.99
N MET A 50 -2.93 -17.63 12.62
CA MET A 50 -1.52 -17.57 12.21
C MET A 50 -1.24 -18.37 10.94
N GLU A 51 -1.97 -19.45 10.68
CA GLU A 51 -1.89 -20.20 9.40
C GLU A 51 -2.31 -19.34 8.20
N ILE A 52 -3.34 -18.50 8.36
CA ILE A 52 -3.79 -17.59 7.29
C ILE A 52 -2.71 -16.57 6.95
N TYR A 53 -2.15 -15.92 7.98
CA TYR A 53 -1.14 -14.90 7.80
C TYR A 53 -0.31 -14.71 9.08
N ASN A 54 0.98 -14.96 9.01
CA ASN A 54 1.88 -14.91 10.16
C ASN A 54 2.36 -13.49 10.55
N TRP A 55 1.65 -12.43 10.14
CA TRP A 55 1.90 -11.04 10.54
C TRP A 55 0.59 -10.37 10.95
N PRO A 56 0.03 -10.73 12.13
CA PRO A 56 -1.38 -10.53 12.46
C PRO A 56 -1.73 -9.14 13.02
N PHE A 57 -0.77 -8.22 13.21
CA PHE A 57 -0.99 -6.98 13.97
C PHE A 57 -2.21 -6.18 13.48
N PHE A 58 -2.38 -6.01 12.18
CA PHE A 58 -3.54 -5.31 11.62
C PHE A 58 -4.86 -6.02 11.95
N SER A 59 -4.88 -7.34 11.83
CA SER A 59 -6.06 -8.16 12.18
C SER A 59 -6.36 -8.16 13.66
N ILE A 60 -5.35 -8.06 14.53
CA ILE A 60 -5.53 -7.88 15.99
C ILE A 60 -6.22 -6.55 16.28
N LEU A 61 -5.82 -5.46 15.61
CA LEU A 61 -6.47 -4.17 15.77
C LEU A 61 -7.94 -4.21 15.33
N ILE A 62 -8.22 -4.87 14.20
CA ILE A 62 -9.60 -5.05 13.69
C ILE A 62 -10.44 -5.82 14.70
N ALA A 63 -9.95 -6.98 15.16
CA ALA A 63 -10.63 -7.82 16.14
C ALA A 63 -10.88 -7.07 17.46
N GLY A 64 -9.87 -6.34 17.95
CA GLY A 64 -9.98 -5.53 19.17
C GLY A 64 -11.03 -4.43 19.04
N LEU A 65 -11.04 -3.69 17.93
CA LEU A 65 -12.03 -2.63 17.71
C LEU A 65 -13.46 -3.22 17.57
N HIS A 66 -13.59 -4.35 16.85
CA HIS A 66 -14.85 -5.09 16.77
C HIS A 66 -15.38 -5.47 18.16
N GLN A 67 -14.56 -6.09 19.00
CA GLN A 67 -14.94 -6.50 20.35
C GLN A 67 -15.30 -5.32 21.25
N LEU A 68 -14.61 -4.19 21.13
CA LEU A 68 -14.86 -3.00 21.95
C LEU A 68 -16.12 -2.24 21.55
N THR A 69 -16.46 -2.24 20.25
CA THR A 69 -17.51 -1.35 19.71
C THR A 69 -18.76 -2.08 19.22
N GLY A 70 -18.69 -3.40 18.97
CA GLY A 70 -19.75 -4.16 18.31
C GLY A 70 -19.89 -3.91 16.80
N LEU A 71 -19.02 -3.09 16.20
CA LEU A 71 -19.02 -2.86 14.75
C LEU A 71 -18.68 -4.15 14.00
N SER A 72 -19.18 -4.33 12.77
CA SER A 72 -18.72 -5.43 11.94
C SER A 72 -17.20 -5.34 11.70
N LEU A 73 -16.53 -6.47 11.48
CA LEU A 73 -15.09 -6.52 11.22
C LEU A 73 -14.69 -5.61 10.03
N GLN A 74 -15.54 -5.55 8.99
CA GLN A 74 -15.32 -4.69 7.83
C GLN A 74 -15.36 -3.20 8.22
N TYR A 75 -16.36 -2.76 8.97
CA TYR A 75 -16.43 -1.36 9.43
C TYR A 75 -15.30 -1.02 10.39
N ALA A 76 -14.93 -1.93 11.29
CA ALA A 76 -13.77 -1.77 12.17
C ALA A 76 -12.47 -1.58 11.36
N ALA A 77 -12.26 -2.37 10.30
CA ALA A 77 -11.11 -2.26 9.41
C ALA A 77 -11.06 -0.90 8.70
N HIS A 78 -12.19 -0.44 8.14
CA HIS A 78 -12.26 0.86 7.49
C HIS A 78 -12.01 2.02 8.46
N MET A 79 -12.57 1.97 9.67
CA MET A 79 -12.31 3.00 10.70
C MET A 79 -10.83 3.07 11.08
N ILE A 80 -10.17 1.92 11.27
CA ILE A 80 -8.73 1.87 11.54
C ILE A 80 -7.94 2.46 10.38
N ASN A 81 -8.29 2.11 9.13
CA ASN A 81 -7.61 2.63 7.95
C ASN A 81 -7.75 4.15 7.82
N VAL A 82 -8.94 4.70 8.03
CA VAL A 82 -9.15 6.16 8.03
C VAL A 82 -8.34 6.82 9.15
N ALA A 83 -8.34 6.28 10.36
CA ALA A 83 -7.57 6.81 11.48
C ALA A 83 -6.06 6.81 11.18
N LEU A 84 -5.53 5.73 10.60
CA LEU A 84 -4.13 5.62 10.22
C LEU A 84 -3.77 6.57 9.06
N TYR A 85 -4.67 6.74 8.08
CA TYR A 85 -4.50 7.72 7.01
C TYR A 85 -4.47 9.17 7.55
N VAL A 86 -5.35 9.50 8.49
CA VAL A 86 -5.36 10.82 9.14
C VAL A 86 -4.08 11.05 9.95
N LEU A 87 -3.57 10.02 10.63
CA LEU A 87 -2.29 10.06 11.34
C LEU A 87 -1.11 10.28 10.36
N ALA A 88 -1.09 9.57 9.24
CA ALA A 88 -0.10 9.79 8.17
C ALA A 88 -0.16 11.23 7.64
N SER A 89 -1.38 11.73 7.38
CA SER A 89 -1.63 13.09 6.90
C SER A 89 -1.20 14.16 7.91
N PHE A 90 -1.40 13.92 9.20
CA PHE A 90 -0.91 14.80 10.26
C PHE A 90 0.61 14.96 10.18
N PHE A 91 1.36 13.86 10.15
CA PHE A 91 2.81 13.91 10.05
C PHE A 91 3.28 14.45 8.70
N PHE A 92 2.56 14.17 7.61
CA PHE A 92 2.84 14.77 6.31
C PHE A 92 2.78 16.31 6.35
N ILE A 93 1.70 16.86 6.88
CA ILE A 93 1.54 18.31 7.02
C ILE A 93 2.66 18.91 7.92
N LYS A 94 3.03 18.20 8.99
CA LYS A 94 4.15 18.58 9.85
C LYS A 94 5.48 18.56 9.10
N ASN A 95 5.71 17.57 8.24
CA ASN A 95 6.90 17.49 7.38
C ASN A 95 6.95 18.67 6.40
N VAL A 96 5.85 18.95 5.68
CA VAL A 96 5.77 20.09 4.77
C VAL A 96 6.06 21.41 5.51
N SER A 97 5.45 21.63 6.68
CA SER A 97 5.70 22.82 7.51
C SER A 97 7.16 22.93 7.93
N LEU A 98 7.78 21.83 8.34
CA LEU A 98 9.18 21.80 8.78
C LEU A 98 10.13 22.10 7.62
N VAL A 99 9.97 21.43 6.49
CA VAL A 99 10.85 21.54 5.33
C VAL A 99 10.72 22.92 4.67
N SER A 100 9.51 23.47 4.60
CA SER A 100 9.25 24.83 4.09
C SER A 100 9.53 25.94 5.10
N GLN A 101 9.97 25.60 6.32
CA GLN A 101 10.14 26.56 7.42
C GLN A 101 8.86 27.37 7.72
N ASN A 102 7.71 26.71 7.68
CA ASN A 102 6.38 27.31 7.83
C ASN A 102 6.00 28.36 6.76
N LYS A 103 6.71 28.42 5.64
CA LYS A 103 6.39 29.34 4.54
C LYS A 103 5.21 28.84 3.69
N THR A 104 5.00 27.50 3.65
CA THR A 104 3.88 26.91 2.93
C THR A 104 2.67 26.81 3.86
N PRO A 105 1.54 27.44 3.53
CA PRO A 105 0.30 27.25 4.26
C PRO A 105 -0.17 25.78 4.27
N VAL A 106 -0.74 25.35 5.40
CA VAL A 106 -1.22 23.96 5.61
C VAL A 106 -2.21 23.52 4.52
N VAL A 107 -3.02 24.44 4.00
CA VAL A 107 -4.00 24.14 2.95
C VAL A 107 -3.37 23.53 1.70
N PHE A 108 -2.16 23.94 1.31
CA PHE A 108 -1.52 23.39 0.11
C PHE A 108 -1.04 21.95 0.32
N ALA A 109 -0.60 21.61 1.54
CA ALA A 109 -0.33 20.22 1.89
C ALA A 109 -1.61 19.37 1.82
N THR A 110 -2.73 19.89 2.34
CA THR A 110 -4.04 19.23 2.27
C THR A 110 -4.50 19.04 0.83
N LEU A 111 -4.39 20.08 -0.03
CA LEU A 111 -4.78 19.99 -1.45
C LEU A 111 -3.96 18.94 -2.21
N VAL A 112 -2.66 18.82 -1.95
CA VAL A 112 -1.84 17.77 -2.57
C VAL A 112 -2.30 16.38 -2.17
N LEU A 113 -2.69 16.16 -0.91
CA LEU A 113 -3.26 14.89 -0.49
C LEU A 113 -4.61 14.62 -1.17
N LEU A 114 -5.51 15.61 -1.20
CA LEU A 114 -6.84 15.47 -1.80
C LEU A 114 -6.81 15.26 -3.33
N THR A 115 -5.71 15.61 -3.99
CA THR A 115 -5.54 15.38 -5.44
C THR A 115 -4.67 14.17 -5.76
N SER A 116 -4.26 13.41 -4.74
CA SER A 116 -3.43 12.22 -4.89
C SER A 116 -4.27 10.98 -5.20
N ILE A 117 -4.27 10.55 -6.47
CA ILE A 117 -4.99 9.35 -6.90
C ILE A 117 -4.59 8.11 -6.06
N PRO A 118 -3.30 7.74 -5.89
CA PRO A 118 -2.96 6.53 -5.15
C PRO A 118 -3.42 6.55 -3.70
N LEU A 119 -3.40 7.72 -3.04
CA LEU A 119 -3.76 7.80 -1.62
C LEU A 119 -5.27 7.84 -1.40
N MET A 120 -6.00 8.59 -2.22
CA MET A 120 -7.42 8.87 -2.01
C MET A 120 -8.32 7.91 -2.79
N ASP A 121 -7.93 7.54 -4.00
CA ASP A 121 -8.74 6.76 -4.92
C ASP A 121 -8.39 5.27 -4.89
N ASP A 122 -7.12 4.91 -5.18
CA ASP A 122 -6.74 3.51 -5.35
C ASP A 122 -6.79 2.69 -4.04
N TYR A 123 -6.40 3.28 -2.89
CA TYR A 123 -6.13 2.47 -1.69
C TYR A 123 -6.87 2.88 -0.43
N LEU A 124 -7.51 4.04 -0.38
CA LEU A 124 -8.19 4.50 0.83
C LEU A 124 -9.40 3.63 1.18
N SER A 125 -10.19 3.25 0.16
CA SER A 125 -11.38 2.41 0.32
C SER A 125 -11.08 0.93 0.50
N MET A 126 -9.83 0.49 0.24
CA MET A 126 -9.43 -0.90 0.42
C MET A 126 -9.10 -1.21 1.89
N VAL A 127 -9.44 -2.42 2.32
CA VAL A 127 -8.98 -2.95 3.63
C VAL A 127 -7.53 -3.42 3.47
N LEU A 128 -6.58 -2.56 3.84
CA LEU A 128 -5.16 -2.79 3.70
C LEU A 128 -4.40 -2.36 4.96
N ARG A 129 -3.36 -3.07 5.30
CA ARG A 129 -2.43 -2.71 6.39
C ARG A 129 -1.44 -1.58 6.02
N ASP A 130 -1.40 -1.21 4.74
CA ASP A 130 -0.47 -0.23 4.18
C ASP A 130 -0.63 1.16 4.80
N GLN A 131 -1.85 1.55 5.20
CA GLN A 131 -2.11 2.83 5.88
C GLN A 131 -1.34 2.94 7.21
N GLY A 132 -1.19 1.83 7.95
CA GLY A 132 -0.39 1.80 9.17
C GLY A 132 1.11 1.95 8.88
N GLN A 133 1.59 1.32 7.81
CA GLN A 133 2.95 1.54 7.34
C GLN A 133 3.21 3.01 6.98
N TRP A 134 2.28 3.65 6.26
CA TRP A 134 2.41 5.06 5.86
C TRP A 134 2.42 5.99 7.07
N ALA A 135 1.55 5.74 8.05
CA ALA A 135 1.52 6.50 9.30
C ALA A 135 2.85 6.42 10.05
N GLY A 136 3.38 5.20 10.22
CA GLY A 136 4.68 4.97 10.84
C GLY A 136 5.82 5.60 10.05
N PHE A 137 5.80 5.46 8.73
CA PHE A 137 6.80 6.05 7.83
C PHE A 137 6.80 7.58 7.93
N MET A 138 5.66 8.24 7.83
CA MET A 138 5.57 9.70 7.92
C MET A 138 5.95 10.23 9.30
N MET A 139 5.62 9.50 10.39
CA MET A 139 6.09 9.81 11.75
C MET A 139 7.61 9.69 11.85
N GLY A 140 8.17 8.62 11.30
CA GLY A 140 9.62 8.39 11.25
C GLY A 140 10.35 9.49 10.49
N VAL A 141 9.85 9.86 9.29
CA VAL A 141 10.40 10.96 8.49
C VAL A 141 10.38 12.27 9.28
N TYR A 142 9.26 12.59 9.96
CA TYR A 142 9.16 13.82 10.77
C TYR A 142 10.17 13.84 11.90
N GLY A 143 10.26 12.75 12.66
CA GLY A 143 11.23 12.64 13.75
C GLY A 143 12.67 12.77 13.26
N TYR A 144 13.01 12.13 12.13
CA TYR A 144 14.33 12.19 11.53
C TYR A 144 14.69 13.60 11.03
N LEU A 145 13.79 14.28 10.32
CA LEU A 145 14.01 15.66 9.87
C LEU A 145 14.13 16.64 11.04
N ARG A 146 13.40 16.44 12.14
CA ARG A 146 13.57 17.19 13.39
C ARG A 146 14.91 16.93 14.04
N TRP A 147 15.34 15.67 14.06
CA TRP A 147 16.60 15.25 14.64
C TRP A 147 17.79 15.83 13.88
N ILE A 148 17.77 15.84 12.57
CA ILE A 148 18.83 16.50 11.77
C ILE A 148 18.96 17.98 12.11
N LYS A 149 17.82 18.66 12.31
CA LYS A 149 17.82 20.09 12.65
C LYS A 149 18.31 20.35 14.07
N SER A 150 17.92 19.52 15.02
CA SER A 150 18.21 19.65 16.45
C SER A 150 18.38 18.26 17.04
N PRO A 151 19.61 17.75 17.13
CA PRO A 151 19.91 16.41 17.61
C PRO A 151 19.58 16.23 19.08
N GLN A 152 18.33 15.88 19.38
CA GLN A 152 17.81 15.60 20.71
C GLN A 152 17.32 14.15 20.78
N TRP A 153 17.41 13.54 21.96
CA TRP A 153 16.96 12.17 22.19
C TRP A 153 15.47 11.97 21.85
N THR A 154 14.62 12.94 22.17
CA THR A 154 13.19 12.91 21.83
C THR A 154 12.93 12.68 20.33
N TRP A 155 13.69 13.37 19.49
CA TRP A 155 13.53 13.20 18.05
C TRP A 155 14.15 11.91 17.53
N ALA A 156 15.29 11.51 18.15
CA ALA A 156 15.92 10.23 17.84
C ALA A 156 14.98 9.06 18.17
N VAL A 157 14.36 9.06 19.32
CA VAL A 157 13.36 8.05 19.72
C VAL A 157 12.12 8.11 18.82
N LEU A 158 11.61 9.31 18.52
CA LEU A 158 10.40 9.46 17.70
C LEU A 158 10.55 8.83 16.32
N TRP A 159 11.67 9.05 15.62
CA TRP A 159 11.82 8.49 14.29
C TRP A 159 12.00 6.96 14.32
N GLN A 160 12.72 6.44 15.30
CA GLN A 160 12.91 5.00 15.46
C GLN A 160 11.58 4.31 15.80
N VAL A 161 10.83 4.86 16.76
CA VAL A 161 9.49 4.37 17.12
C VAL A 161 8.54 4.47 15.93
N GLY A 162 8.61 5.55 15.14
CA GLY A 162 7.80 5.70 13.94
C GLY A 162 8.02 4.56 12.95
N PHE A 163 9.26 4.25 12.62
CA PHE A 163 9.55 3.13 11.71
C PHE A 163 9.25 1.78 12.32
N LEU A 164 9.45 1.57 13.63
CA LEU A 164 9.02 0.35 14.31
C LEU A 164 7.50 0.19 14.29
N PHE A 165 6.74 1.26 14.52
CA PHE A 165 5.29 1.24 14.36
C PHE A 165 4.90 0.83 12.94
N GLY A 166 5.53 1.41 11.91
CA GLY A 166 5.33 0.99 10.53
C GLY A 166 5.68 -0.48 10.28
N THR A 167 6.71 -0.99 10.98
CA THR A 167 7.15 -2.39 10.91
C THR A 167 6.07 -3.36 11.40
N LEU A 168 5.28 -2.99 12.42
CA LEU A 168 4.17 -3.82 12.89
C LEU A 168 3.14 -4.11 11.79
N PHE A 169 2.98 -3.20 10.84
CA PHE A 169 2.12 -3.41 9.67
C PHE A 169 2.88 -4.06 8.52
N ARG A 170 4.07 -3.57 8.21
CA ARG A 170 4.90 -4.09 7.11
C ARG A 170 6.38 -4.12 7.50
N PRO A 171 6.97 -5.32 7.52
CA PRO A 171 8.33 -5.51 8.03
C PRO A 171 9.39 -4.73 7.24
N GLU A 172 9.11 -4.31 6.01
CA GLU A 172 10.03 -3.49 5.19
C GLU A 172 10.42 -2.17 5.86
N CYS A 173 9.58 -1.63 6.76
CA CYS A 173 9.92 -0.40 7.50
C CYS A 173 11.10 -0.57 8.46
N LEU A 174 11.42 -1.79 8.87
CA LEU A 174 12.58 -2.07 9.71
C LEU A 174 13.89 -1.64 9.03
N MET A 175 13.95 -1.70 7.70
CA MET A 175 15.12 -1.29 6.93
C MET A 175 15.55 0.16 7.21
N PHE A 176 14.60 1.05 7.51
CA PHE A 176 14.94 2.44 7.85
C PHE A 176 15.67 2.53 9.20
N ASN A 177 15.29 1.72 10.20
CA ASN A 177 16.02 1.68 11.48
C ASN A 177 17.43 1.12 11.34
N ILE A 178 17.71 0.29 10.33
CA ILE A 178 19.02 -0.29 10.06
C ILE A 178 19.87 0.63 9.19
N LEU A 179 19.31 1.16 8.10
CA LEU A 179 20.09 1.87 7.07
C LEU A 179 20.26 3.37 7.35
N LEU A 180 19.30 4.03 8.01
CA LEU A 180 19.44 5.46 8.28
C LEU A 180 20.62 5.83 9.19
N PRO A 181 20.96 5.08 10.26
CA PRO A 181 22.17 5.36 11.03
C PRO A 181 23.42 5.36 10.16
N LEU A 182 23.54 4.41 9.23
CA LEU A 182 24.69 4.30 8.34
C LEU A 182 24.73 5.45 7.33
N THR A 183 23.62 5.72 6.64
CA THR A 183 23.54 6.80 5.65
C THR A 183 23.75 8.17 6.30
N HIS A 184 23.26 8.38 7.52
CA HIS A 184 23.48 9.61 8.26
C HIS A 184 24.95 9.84 8.55
N GLN A 185 25.67 8.82 9.04
CA GLN A 185 27.10 8.89 9.32
C GLN A 185 27.93 9.17 8.05
N LEU A 186 27.55 8.58 6.93
CA LEU A 186 28.30 8.72 5.68
C LEU A 186 28.09 10.08 5.00
N PHE A 187 26.86 10.60 5.01
CA PHE A 187 26.49 11.73 4.13
C PHE A 187 26.19 13.04 4.87
N ILE A 188 25.83 13.00 6.16
CA ILE A 188 25.32 14.18 6.86
C ILE A 188 26.26 14.63 8.00
N VAL A 189 26.85 13.70 8.75
CA VAL A 189 27.58 14.04 9.98
C VAL A 189 29.01 14.46 9.71
N LYS A 190 29.38 15.63 10.26
CA LYS A 190 30.78 16.11 10.28
C LYS A 190 31.37 16.15 11.70
N THR A 191 30.54 16.32 12.72
CA THR A 191 30.94 16.49 14.14
C THR A 191 30.11 15.58 15.05
N GLU A 192 30.58 15.35 16.30
CA GLU A 192 29.90 14.55 17.34
C GLU A 192 29.43 13.14 16.87
N ARG A 193 30.18 12.50 15.98
CA ARG A 193 29.78 11.24 15.31
C ARG A 193 29.31 10.14 16.26
N ILE A 194 30.02 9.91 17.38
CA ILE A 194 29.69 8.83 18.32
C ILE A 194 28.35 9.10 19.00
N LYS A 195 28.13 10.32 19.52
CA LYS A 195 26.88 10.69 20.19
C LYS A 195 25.68 10.53 19.25
N LEU A 196 25.80 11.04 18.04
CA LEU A 196 24.73 10.96 17.03
C LEU A 196 24.49 9.52 16.56
N PHE A 197 25.55 8.71 16.47
CA PHE A 197 25.41 7.30 16.18
C PHE A 197 24.66 6.58 17.30
N LEU A 198 25.04 6.77 18.57
CA LEU A 198 24.36 6.16 19.71
C LEU A 198 22.88 6.57 19.78
N GLN A 199 22.58 7.84 19.51
CA GLN A 199 21.19 8.29 19.39
C GLN A 199 20.45 7.58 18.26
N SER A 200 21.09 7.36 17.12
CA SER A 200 20.46 6.76 15.94
C SER A 200 20.24 5.26 16.03
N VAL A 201 20.94 4.56 16.90
CA VAL A 201 20.80 3.11 17.11
C VAL A 201 20.17 2.74 18.46
N SER A 202 19.74 3.73 19.25
CA SER A 202 19.29 3.55 20.63
C SER A 202 18.18 2.52 20.79
N ILE A 203 17.14 2.54 19.97
CA ILE A 203 16.02 1.60 20.04
C ILE A 203 16.41 0.21 19.50
N PRO A 204 17.04 0.06 18.31
CA PRO A 204 17.58 -1.23 17.88
C PRO A 204 18.52 -1.86 18.90
N LEU A 205 19.42 -1.06 19.50
CA LEU A 205 20.34 -1.55 20.53
C LEU A 205 19.59 -2.01 21.78
N LEU A 206 18.61 -1.24 22.23
CA LEU A 206 17.75 -1.63 23.36
C LEU A 206 16.98 -2.92 23.04
N GLY A 207 16.46 -3.08 21.83
CA GLY A 207 15.82 -4.31 21.37
C GLY A 207 16.76 -5.51 21.42
N LEU A 208 17.98 -5.37 20.92
CA LEU A 208 18.99 -6.42 20.96
C LEU A 208 19.38 -6.83 22.39
N LEU A 209 19.31 -5.91 23.34
CA LEU A 209 19.58 -6.19 24.75
C LEU A 209 18.39 -6.81 25.48
N LEU A 210 17.19 -6.34 25.19
CA LEU A 210 15.97 -6.79 25.88
C LEU A 210 15.40 -8.11 25.32
N LEU A 211 15.51 -8.36 24.02
CA LEU A 211 14.96 -9.57 23.41
C LEU A 211 15.52 -10.86 24.02
N PRO A 212 16.84 -11.03 24.21
CA PRO A 212 17.39 -12.21 24.88
C PRO A 212 16.92 -12.33 26.33
N MET A 213 16.79 -11.19 27.05
CA MET A 213 16.31 -11.17 28.44
C MET A 213 14.84 -11.60 28.53
N LEU A 214 13.97 -11.07 27.65
CA LEU A 214 12.56 -11.46 27.55
C LEU A 214 12.43 -12.94 27.15
N TRP A 215 13.25 -13.38 26.22
CA TRP A 215 13.32 -14.77 25.81
C TRP A 215 13.58 -15.69 26.99
N PHE A 216 14.61 -15.37 27.77
CA PHE A 216 14.98 -16.14 28.95
C PHE A 216 13.90 -16.09 30.04
N MET A 217 13.30 -14.90 30.28
CA MET A 217 12.27 -14.72 31.33
C MET A 217 10.96 -15.47 31.04
N PHE A 218 10.55 -15.52 29.77
CA PHE A 218 9.27 -16.12 29.37
C PHE A 218 9.41 -17.54 28.83
N ASN A 219 10.60 -18.15 28.86
CA ASN A 219 10.86 -19.50 28.36
C ASN A 219 10.25 -19.71 26.94
N ILE A 220 10.37 -18.70 26.08
CA ILE A 220 9.77 -18.75 24.74
C ILE A 220 10.52 -19.81 23.94
N ASP A 221 9.79 -20.83 23.46
CA ASP A 221 10.40 -21.82 22.58
C ASP A 221 10.75 -21.19 21.23
N ALA A 222 12.03 -21.25 20.84
CA ALA A 222 12.54 -20.73 19.59
C ALA A 222 11.80 -21.32 18.37
N SER A 223 11.37 -22.56 18.47
CA SER A 223 10.62 -23.25 17.40
C SER A 223 9.21 -22.68 17.20
N SER A 224 8.66 -22.01 18.22
CA SER A 224 7.32 -21.42 18.15
C SER A 224 7.29 -20.06 17.45
N ILE A 225 8.45 -19.43 17.24
CA ILE A 225 8.54 -18.12 16.60
C ILE A 225 8.73 -18.28 15.09
N ASP A 226 7.69 -18.03 14.33
CA ASP A 226 7.81 -17.96 12.87
C ASP A 226 8.49 -16.68 12.43
N LEU A 227 9.80 -16.76 12.19
CA LEU A 227 10.62 -15.67 11.67
C LEU A 227 10.62 -15.61 10.13
N ALA A 228 9.77 -16.37 9.45
CA ALA A 228 9.76 -16.46 7.98
C ALA A 228 9.68 -15.09 7.31
N ARG A 229 8.87 -14.17 7.85
CA ARG A 229 8.76 -12.80 7.33
C ARG A 229 10.00 -11.94 7.54
N LEU A 230 10.68 -12.07 8.65
CA LEU A 230 11.96 -11.38 8.88
C LEU A 230 13.07 -11.99 8.02
N ASN A 231 13.09 -13.31 7.92
CA ASN A 231 14.01 -14.03 7.03
C ASN A 231 13.79 -13.64 5.56
N GLU A 232 12.54 -13.43 5.16
CA GLU A 232 12.21 -12.93 3.82
C GLU A 232 12.89 -11.58 3.52
N ILE A 233 12.94 -10.65 4.48
CA ILE A 233 13.63 -9.36 4.30
C ILE A 233 15.12 -9.57 4.05
N ILE A 234 15.75 -10.46 4.80
CA ILE A 234 17.20 -10.75 4.71
C ILE A 234 17.50 -11.46 3.39
N THR A 235 16.63 -12.36 2.93
CA THR A 235 16.85 -13.18 1.73
C THR A 235 16.43 -12.46 0.43
N ARG A 236 15.58 -11.44 0.49
CA ARG A 236 15.17 -10.67 -0.71
C ARG A 236 16.33 -10.07 -1.50
N PRO A 237 17.35 -9.42 -0.90
CA PRO A 237 18.50 -8.93 -1.66
C PRO A 237 19.24 -10.04 -2.40
N THR A 238 19.41 -11.22 -1.78
CA THR A 238 20.05 -12.37 -2.41
C THR A 238 19.21 -12.93 -3.56
N ARG A 239 17.90 -13.05 -3.36
CA ARG A 239 16.96 -13.45 -4.44
C ARG A 239 16.98 -12.44 -5.57
N PHE A 240 17.00 -11.14 -5.27
CA PHE A 240 17.12 -10.09 -6.27
C PHE A 240 18.36 -10.28 -7.13
N LEU A 241 19.54 -10.46 -6.52
CA LEU A 241 20.78 -10.71 -7.25
C LEU A 241 20.70 -11.97 -8.11
N ASN A 242 20.20 -13.06 -7.57
CA ASN A 242 20.02 -14.31 -8.31
C ASN A 242 19.06 -14.13 -9.50
N THR A 243 17.92 -13.47 -9.30
CA THR A 243 16.94 -13.21 -10.36
C THR A 243 17.50 -12.28 -11.44
N MET A 244 18.33 -11.29 -11.04
CA MET A 244 19.02 -10.42 -11.99
C MET A 244 19.98 -11.19 -12.88
N LEU A 245 20.74 -12.13 -12.30
CA LEU A 245 21.76 -12.88 -13.01
C LEU A 245 21.18 -14.02 -13.87
N GLN A 246 19.95 -14.47 -13.60
CA GLN A 246 19.32 -15.53 -14.39
C GLN A 246 18.87 -14.99 -15.77
N PRO A 247 19.20 -15.67 -16.86
CA PRO A 247 18.68 -15.34 -18.17
C PRO A 247 17.16 -15.52 -18.22
N LEU A 248 16.49 -14.72 -19.05
CA LEU A 248 15.07 -14.89 -19.29
C LEU A 248 14.87 -16.08 -20.24
N ALA A 249 14.28 -17.16 -19.75
CA ALA A 249 13.85 -18.26 -20.60
C ALA A 249 12.54 -17.84 -21.30
N ILE A 250 12.54 -17.80 -22.61
CA ILE A 250 11.35 -17.54 -23.44
C ILE A 250 11.15 -18.76 -24.34
N GLU A 251 10.05 -19.46 -24.09
CA GLU A 251 9.62 -20.54 -24.98
C GLU A 251 8.91 -19.93 -26.19
N THR A 252 9.37 -20.22 -27.39
CA THR A 252 8.71 -19.82 -28.62
C THR A 252 8.69 -21.01 -29.57
N GLN A 253 7.59 -21.15 -30.32
CA GLN A 253 7.43 -22.18 -31.35
C GLN A 253 8.27 -21.89 -32.59
N ASN A 254 8.74 -20.64 -32.75
CA ASN A 254 9.58 -20.26 -33.88
C ASN A 254 11.04 -20.28 -33.46
N TYR A 255 11.82 -21.20 -34.05
CA TYR A 255 13.24 -21.39 -33.74
C TYR A 255 14.08 -20.12 -33.93
N TYR A 256 13.93 -19.41 -35.07
CA TYR A 256 14.71 -18.21 -35.35
C TYR A 256 14.37 -17.06 -34.43
N LEU A 257 13.09 -16.91 -34.09
CA LEU A 257 12.65 -15.93 -33.11
C LEU A 257 13.17 -16.29 -31.71
N GLY A 258 13.22 -17.58 -31.37
CA GLY A 258 13.78 -18.07 -30.12
C GLY A 258 15.25 -17.74 -29.95
N VAL A 259 16.07 -17.94 -31.02
CA VAL A 259 17.49 -17.59 -30.99
C VAL A 259 17.68 -16.08 -30.84
N LEU A 260 16.96 -15.29 -31.62
CA LEU A 260 17.03 -13.81 -31.55
C LEU A 260 16.64 -13.31 -30.15
N ILE A 261 15.57 -13.85 -29.58
CA ILE A 261 15.14 -13.46 -28.26
C ILE A 261 16.16 -13.90 -27.20
N ALA A 262 16.76 -15.09 -27.31
CA ALA A 262 17.75 -15.59 -26.35
C ALA A 262 18.99 -14.67 -26.30
N ASP A 263 19.47 -14.19 -27.42
CA ASP A 263 20.62 -13.29 -27.50
C ASP A 263 20.35 -11.94 -26.80
N PHE A 264 19.12 -11.44 -26.87
CA PHE A 264 18.73 -10.14 -26.30
C PHE A 264 17.89 -10.25 -25.05
N ALA A 265 17.49 -11.45 -24.63
CA ALA A 265 16.52 -11.67 -23.55
C ALA A 265 16.92 -10.98 -22.23
N THR A 266 18.19 -11.05 -21.86
CA THR A 266 18.69 -10.42 -20.63
C THR A 266 18.65 -8.90 -20.73
N SER A 267 19.11 -8.33 -21.83
CA SER A 267 19.08 -6.88 -22.06
C SER A 267 17.64 -6.37 -22.14
N PHE A 268 16.76 -7.11 -22.82
CA PHE A 268 15.33 -6.80 -22.91
C PHE A 268 14.66 -6.84 -21.53
N LYS A 269 14.96 -7.84 -20.70
CA LYS A 269 14.46 -7.94 -19.34
C LYS A 269 14.78 -6.70 -18.51
N TYR A 270 16.04 -6.25 -18.53
CA TYR A 270 16.45 -5.04 -17.80
C TYR A 270 15.79 -3.78 -18.33
N PHE A 271 15.77 -3.62 -19.64
CA PHE A 271 15.10 -2.48 -20.27
C PHE A 271 13.62 -2.44 -19.94
N PHE A 272 12.92 -3.56 -20.11
CA PHE A 272 11.48 -3.66 -19.85
C PHE A 272 11.14 -3.40 -18.38
N LEU A 273 11.86 -4.02 -17.44
CA LEU A 273 11.63 -3.79 -16.02
C LEU A 273 11.94 -2.35 -15.60
N SER A 274 13.01 -1.75 -16.14
CA SER A 274 13.33 -0.34 -15.91
C SER A 274 12.24 0.59 -16.45
N TYR A 275 11.75 0.31 -17.66
CA TYR A 275 10.62 1.03 -18.25
C TYR A 275 9.37 0.92 -17.35
N VAL A 276 9.03 -0.28 -16.91
CA VAL A 276 7.86 -0.52 -16.02
C VAL A 276 8.01 0.23 -14.71
N VAL A 277 9.20 0.26 -14.11
CA VAL A 277 9.51 1.03 -12.89
C VAL A 277 9.21 2.52 -13.11
N VAL A 278 9.80 3.13 -14.14
CA VAL A 278 9.65 4.57 -14.44
C VAL A 278 8.20 4.89 -14.80
N TYR A 279 7.58 4.07 -15.65
CA TYR A 279 6.20 4.24 -16.08
C TYR A 279 5.22 4.19 -14.89
N LYS A 280 5.30 3.16 -14.06
CA LYS A 280 4.41 2.99 -12.90
C LYS A 280 4.61 4.09 -11.86
N TRP A 281 5.86 4.51 -11.65
CA TRP A 281 6.16 5.61 -10.76
C TRP A 281 5.56 6.93 -11.28
N ALA A 282 5.79 7.27 -12.54
CA ALA A 282 5.28 8.50 -13.14
C ALA A 282 3.74 8.50 -13.25
N ALA A 283 3.16 7.39 -13.69
CA ALA A 283 1.71 7.22 -13.80
C ALA A 283 1.02 7.30 -12.43
N GLY A 284 1.62 6.69 -11.39
CA GLY A 284 1.09 6.75 -10.03
C GLY A 284 1.13 8.16 -9.42
N LEU A 285 2.17 8.94 -9.68
CA LEU A 285 2.22 10.34 -9.22
C LEU A 285 1.26 11.26 -9.97
N GLY A 286 1.08 11.02 -11.27
CA GLY A 286 0.32 11.89 -12.16
C GLY A 286 1.07 13.18 -12.53
N LEU A 287 0.66 13.79 -13.64
CA LEU A 287 1.36 14.95 -14.24
C LEU A 287 1.39 16.18 -13.32
N LEU A 288 0.31 16.42 -12.58
CA LEU A 288 0.22 17.56 -11.66
C LEU A 288 1.34 17.51 -10.61
N HIS A 289 1.47 16.38 -9.92
CA HIS A 289 2.44 16.24 -8.83
C HIS A 289 3.87 16.17 -9.34
N LEU A 290 4.10 15.58 -10.51
CA LEU A 290 5.41 15.60 -11.21
C LEU A 290 5.82 17.02 -11.56
N PHE A 291 4.88 17.81 -12.11
CA PHE A 291 5.15 19.22 -12.43
C PHE A 291 5.47 20.02 -11.17
N LEU A 292 4.66 19.91 -10.11
CA LEU A 292 4.88 20.62 -8.85
C LEU A 292 6.19 20.23 -8.17
N PHE A 293 6.55 18.97 -8.21
CA PHE A 293 7.83 18.46 -7.72
C PHE A 293 9.01 19.06 -8.50
N GLY A 294 8.97 18.95 -9.83
CA GLY A 294 10.02 19.51 -10.69
C GLY A 294 10.16 21.02 -10.52
N PHE A 295 9.04 21.74 -10.43
CA PHE A 295 9.01 23.17 -10.17
C PHE A 295 9.69 23.54 -8.84
N ALA A 296 9.37 22.82 -7.75
CA ALA A 296 9.97 23.06 -6.44
C ALA A 296 11.49 22.83 -6.44
N ILE A 297 11.97 21.78 -7.13
CA ILE A 297 13.40 21.47 -7.25
C ILE A 297 14.09 22.56 -8.08
N GLN A 298 13.54 22.94 -9.24
CA GLN A 298 14.08 23.99 -10.11
C GLN A 298 14.22 25.33 -9.38
N GLN A 299 13.23 25.70 -8.58
CA GLN A 299 13.21 26.92 -7.80
C GLN A 299 14.06 26.86 -6.52
N ARG A 300 14.70 25.73 -6.21
CA ARG A 300 15.54 25.50 -5.02
C ARG A 300 14.81 25.87 -3.70
N LEU A 301 13.54 25.52 -3.59
CA LEU A 301 12.69 25.93 -2.47
C LEU A 301 13.01 25.25 -1.13
N ILE A 302 13.87 24.24 -1.14
CA ILE A 302 14.17 23.40 0.01
C ILE A 302 15.63 23.57 0.40
N LEU A 303 15.88 23.75 1.72
CA LEU A 303 17.23 23.83 2.25
C LEU A 303 18.01 22.52 2.04
N SER A 304 19.30 22.64 1.75
CA SER A 304 20.19 21.50 1.45
C SER A 304 20.09 20.35 2.46
N PRO A 305 20.10 20.52 3.80
CA PRO A 305 20.04 19.39 4.72
C PRO A 305 18.73 18.60 4.61
N TYR A 306 17.60 19.28 4.43
CA TYR A 306 16.31 18.61 4.26
C TYR A 306 16.19 17.92 2.91
N LEU A 307 16.70 18.55 1.84
CA LEU A 307 16.71 17.99 0.51
C LEU A 307 17.55 16.71 0.46
N GLN A 308 18.74 16.71 1.10
CA GLN A 308 19.60 15.54 1.22
C GLN A 308 18.89 14.40 1.96
N ALA A 309 18.24 14.69 3.09
CA ALA A 309 17.48 13.69 3.85
C ALA A 309 16.32 13.12 3.04
N LEU A 310 15.53 13.98 2.37
CA LEU A 310 14.42 13.52 1.51
C LEU A 310 14.94 12.70 0.33
N ALA A 311 16.10 13.05 -0.24
CA ALA A 311 16.74 12.26 -1.28
C ALA A 311 17.17 10.86 -0.79
N ILE A 312 17.70 10.76 0.44
CA ILE A 312 18.02 9.46 1.06
C ILE A 312 16.74 8.62 1.20
N PHE A 313 15.65 9.19 1.72
CA PHE A 313 14.37 8.47 1.81
C PHE A 313 13.85 8.05 0.44
N PHE A 314 13.93 8.94 -0.55
CA PHE A 314 13.54 8.63 -1.92
C PHE A 314 14.33 7.44 -2.49
N VAL A 315 15.65 7.44 -2.33
CA VAL A 315 16.51 6.34 -2.79
C VAL A 315 16.20 5.05 -2.05
N LEU A 316 16.09 5.08 -0.72
CA LEU A 316 15.80 3.88 0.08
C LEU A 316 14.43 3.28 -0.27
N THR A 317 13.38 4.10 -0.36
CA THR A 317 12.03 3.62 -0.73
C THR A 317 12.00 3.07 -2.15
N SER A 318 12.68 3.73 -3.10
CA SER A 318 12.82 3.24 -4.48
C SER A 318 13.56 1.90 -4.53
N THR A 319 14.66 1.77 -3.78
CA THR A 319 15.44 0.52 -3.72
C THR A 319 14.59 -0.63 -3.18
N ILE A 320 13.85 -0.42 -2.08
CA ILE A 320 12.94 -1.43 -1.51
C ILE A 320 11.91 -1.87 -2.56
N THR A 321 11.30 -0.91 -3.28
CA THR A 321 10.28 -1.21 -4.30
C THR A 321 10.88 -1.95 -5.50
N ILE A 322 12.05 -1.55 -5.96
CA ILE A 322 12.76 -2.21 -7.07
C ILE A 322 13.15 -3.64 -6.68
N ILE A 323 13.72 -3.85 -5.49
CA ILE A 323 14.03 -5.19 -5.00
C ILE A 323 12.76 -6.05 -4.96
N ASN A 324 11.64 -5.51 -4.47
CA ASN A 324 10.39 -6.24 -4.45
C ASN A 324 9.91 -6.60 -5.86
N LEU A 325 9.95 -5.66 -6.82
CA LEU A 325 9.58 -5.93 -8.20
C LEU A 325 10.39 -7.09 -8.82
N TYR A 326 11.72 -7.03 -8.68
CA TYR A 326 12.60 -8.04 -9.29
C TYR A 326 12.52 -9.40 -8.61
N THR A 327 12.08 -9.47 -7.35
CA THR A 327 11.93 -10.74 -6.62
C THR A 327 10.57 -11.39 -6.81
N THR A 328 9.52 -10.60 -7.04
CA THR A 328 8.14 -11.11 -7.11
C THR A 328 7.51 -10.95 -8.48
N PHE A 329 8.11 -10.14 -9.37
CA PHE A 329 7.55 -9.68 -10.64
C PHE A 329 6.16 -9.03 -10.51
N VAL A 330 5.77 -8.64 -9.29
CA VAL A 330 4.52 -7.94 -9.00
C VAL A 330 4.80 -6.47 -8.77
N ILE A 331 4.21 -5.62 -9.60
CA ILE A 331 4.27 -4.18 -9.44
C ILE A 331 2.86 -3.61 -9.27
N ALA A 332 2.53 -3.26 -8.05
CA ALA A 332 1.34 -2.47 -7.74
C ALA A 332 1.77 -1.06 -7.32
N ASN A 333 0.98 -0.05 -7.69
CA ASN A 333 1.27 1.34 -7.30
C ASN A 333 1.43 1.51 -5.77
N ARG A 334 0.78 0.65 -4.95
CA ARG A 334 0.89 0.68 -3.49
C ARG A 334 2.32 0.53 -2.96
N TYR A 335 3.20 -0.15 -3.69
CA TYR A 335 4.61 -0.29 -3.27
C TYR A 335 5.40 1.02 -3.45
N TRP A 336 4.94 1.91 -4.33
CA TRP A 336 5.52 3.23 -4.54
C TRP A 336 5.02 4.28 -3.57
N VAL A 337 3.97 4.02 -2.80
CA VAL A 337 3.30 5.04 -1.98
C VAL A 337 4.24 5.68 -0.96
N MET A 338 5.16 4.94 -0.32
CA MET A 338 6.17 5.57 0.56
C MET A 338 7.05 6.57 -0.21
N ASN A 339 7.39 6.26 -1.46
CA ASN A 339 8.14 7.17 -2.32
C ASN A 339 7.29 8.39 -2.70
N PHE A 340 6.00 8.17 -3.02
CA PHE A 340 5.08 9.25 -3.34
C PHE A 340 4.90 10.23 -2.17
N TRP A 341 4.84 9.77 -0.93
CA TRP A 341 4.79 10.64 0.25
C TRP A 341 5.97 11.62 0.28
N ILE A 342 7.18 11.19 -0.08
CA ILE A 342 8.36 12.06 -0.15
C ILE A 342 8.21 13.10 -1.27
N VAL A 343 7.78 12.67 -2.45
CA VAL A 343 7.54 13.56 -3.60
C VAL A 343 6.44 14.58 -3.28
N TYR A 344 5.36 14.16 -2.60
CA TYR A 344 4.25 15.03 -2.22
C TYR A 344 4.66 16.10 -1.21
N ILE A 345 5.61 15.85 -0.29
CA ILE A 345 6.17 16.91 0.58
C ILE A 345 6.75 18.03 -0.28
N ILE A 346 7.53 17.67 -1.29
CA ILE A 346 8.17 18.62 -2.19
C ILE A 346 7.14 19.33 -3.09
N ALA A 347 6.19 18.57 -3.63
CA ALA A 347 5.11 19.09 -4.48
C ALA A 347 4.21 20.09 -3.72
N ALA A 348 3.92 19.86 -2.44
CA ALA A 348 3.13 20.77 -1.63
C ALA A 348 3.85 22.13 -1.44
N ILE A 349 5.16 22.10 -1.28
CA ILE A 349 5.98 23.32 -1.23
C ILE A 349 5.95 24.05 -2.58
N GLY A 350 6.06 23.28 -3.68
CA GLY A 350 5.95 23.80 -5.04
C GLY A 350 4.60 24.46 -5.30
N LEU A 351 3.50 23.82 -4.90
CA LEU A 351 2.14 24.37 -5.04
C LEU A 351 1.99 25.68 -4.27
N GLY A 352 2.46 25.72 -3.01
CA GLY A 352 2.41 26.93 -2.19
C GLY A 352 3.18 28.08 -2.81
N HIS A 353 4.37 27.82 -3.34
CA HIS A 353 5.18 28.83 -4.01
C HIS A 353 4.58 29.28 -5.36
N LEU A 354 4.08 28.35 -6.16
CA LEU A 354 3.40 28.65 -7.42
C LEU A 354 2.19 29.55 -7.19
N TRP A 355 1.37 29.24 -6.18
CA TRP A 355 0.22 30.07 -5.80
C TRP A 355 0.65 31.50 -5.40
N GLN A 356 1.67 31.62 -4.55
CA GLN A 356 2.21 32.91 -4.14
C GLN A 356 2.76 33.71 -5.33
N SER A 357 3.48 33.04 -6.24
CA SER A 357 4.01 33.67 -7.46
C SER A 357 2.90 34.21 -8.36
N ILE A 358 1.82 33.43 -8.53
CA ILE A 358 0.63 33.88 -9.28
C ILE A 358 -0.03 35.05 -8.54
N GLN A 359 -0.16 34.98 -7.20
CA GLN A 359 -0.83 35.98 -6.42
C GLN A 359 -0.12 37.36 -6.45
N HIS A 360 1.20 37.36 -6.52
CA HIS A 360 1.99 38.60 -6.57
C HIS A 360 2.35 39.04 -8.00
N SER A 361 1.94 38.28 -9.00
CA SER A 361 2.15 38.61 -10.41
C SER A 361 1.38 39.90 -10.78
N LYS A 362 2.04 40.83 -11.43
CA LYS A 362 1.41 42.02 -12.04
C LYS A 362 0.89 41.76 -13.45
N HIS A 363 0.93 40.48 -13.90
CA HIS A 363 0.54 40.14 -15.26
C HIS A 363 -0.99 40.28 -15.45
N PRO A 364 -1.48 40.88 -16.56
CA PRO A 364 -2.91 41.05 -16.80
C PRO A 364 -3.72 39.76 -16.81
N LYS A 365 -3.10 38.64 -17.06
CA LYS A 365 -3.75 37.29 -17.03
C LYS A 365 -3.69 36.63 -15.64
N GLN A 366 -3.34 37.31 -14.57
CA GLN A 366 -3.23 36.78 -13.22
C GLN A 366 -4.50 36.03 -12.76
N SER A 367 -5.67 36.61 -13.03
CA SER A 367 -6.94 35.98 -12.67
C SER A 367 -7.15 34.66 -13.41
N TRP A 368 -6.82 34.58 -14.70
CA TRP A 368 -6.90 33.36 -15.50
C TRP A 368 -5.95 32.27 -14.98
N MET A 369 -4.73 32.65 -14.59
CA MET A 369 -3.76 31.71 -14.01
C MET A 369 -4.24 31.13 -12.68
N LYS A 370 -4.87 31.95 -11.82
CA LYS A 370 -5.48 31.49 -10.56
C LYS A 370 -6.60 30.49 -10.82
N TRP A 371 -7.56 30.85 -11.67
CA TRP A 371 -8.67 29.98 -12.00
C TRP A 371 -8.23 28.72 -12.73
N GLY A 372 -7.23 28.82 -13.63
CA GLY A 372 -6.63 27.64 -14.27
C GLY A 372 -6.06 26.66 -13.26
N LEU A 373 -5.28 27.13 -12.28
CA LEU A 373 -4.75 26.26 -11.22
C LEU A 373 -5.85 25.63 -10.35
N VAL A 374 -6.84 26.44 -9.96
CA VAL A 374 -8.00 25.93 -9.18
C VAL A 374 -8.78 24.89 -9.98
N SER A 375 -9.00 25.13 -11.29
CA SER A 375 -9.69 24.16 -12.16
C SER A 375 -8.92 22.84 -12.29
N VAL A 376 -7.60 22.88 -12.42
CA VAL A 376 -6.78 21.65 -12.48
C VAL A 376 -6.89 20.88 -11.18
N LEU A 377 -6.77 21.54 -10.02
CA LEU A 377 -6.92 20.90 -8.72
C LEU A 377 -8.33 20.30 -8.54
N ALA A 378 -9.35 21.03 -8.98
CA ALA A 378 -10.74 20.58 -8.91
C ALA A 378 -10.98 19.35 -9.82
N ILE A 379 -10.41 19.34 -11.03
CA ILE A 379 -10.52 18.18 -11.95
C ILE A 379 -9.88 16.95 -11.34
N TYR A 380 -8.67 17.08 -10.76
CA TYR A 380 -8.03 15.94 -10.08
C TYR A 380 -8.85 15.42 -8.90
N PHE A 381 -9.40 16.33 -8.08
CA PHE A 381 -10.25 15.96 -6.95
C PHE A 381 -11.59 15.32 -7.39
N LEU A 382 -12.24 15.90 -8.40
CA LEU A 382 -13.48 15.36 -8.94
C LEU A 382 -13.27 13.98 -9.57
N ASN A 383 -12.14 13.76 -10.24
CA ASN A 383 -11.80 12.45 -10.79
C ASN A 383 -11.74 11.34 -9.71
N ILE A 384 -11.31 11.70 -8.50
CA ILE A 384 -11.30 10.77 -7.35
C ILE A 384 -12.73 10.45 -6.88
N ILE A 385 -13.65 11.44 -6.92
CA ILE A 385 -14.99 11.27 -6.37
C ILE A 385 -15.96 10.62 -7.37
N ILE A 386 -15.86 10.99 -8.66
CA ILE A 386 -16.83 10.62 -9.68
C ILE A 386 -16.67 9.16 -10.15
N ASP A 387 -15.64 8.49 -9.75
CA ASP A 387 -15.37 7.14 -10.20
C ASP A 387 -16.28 6.12 -9.48
N LYS A 388 -16.72 4.99 -10.02
CA LYS A 388 -16.14 3.97 -10.89
C LYS A 388 -17.22 3.05 -11.39
N PRO A 389 -17.05 2.29 -12.46
CA PRO A 389 -18.01 1.26 -12.83
C PRO A 389 -18.09 0.25 -11.68
N GLU A 390 -19.28 0.07 -11.19
CA GLU A 390 -19.61 -0.85 -10.11
C GLU A 390 -19.09 -2.25 -10.41
N THR A 391 -18.21 -2.74 -9.56
CA THR A 391 -17.74 -4.11 -9.57
C THR A 391 -18.38 -4.88 -8.42
N HIS A 392 -19.72 -4.86 -8.36
CA HIS A 392 -20.48 -5.61 -7.35
C HIS A 392 -20.85 -7.03 -7.80
N TYR A 393 -20.38 -7.46 -8.95
CA TYR A 393 -20.78 -8.75 -9.52
C TYR A 393 -20.30 -9.95 -8.68
N GLU A 394 -19.17 -9.87 -8.02
CA GLU A 394 -18.71 -10.93 -7.12
C GLU A 394 -19.52 -10.96 -5.82
N GLN A 395 -19.92 -9.79 -5.31
CA GLN A 395 -20.84 -9.67 -4.19
C GLN A 395 -22.24 -10.18 -4.54
N GLN A 396 -22.77 -9.79 -5.71
CA GLN A 396 -24.07 -10.25 -6.20
C GLN A 396 -24.07 -11.78 -6.36
N ALA A 397 -23.01 -12.34 -6.96
CA ALA A 397 -22.86 -13.78 -7.10
C ALA A 397 -22.83 -14.52 -5.75
N GLY A 398 -22.06 -14.00 -4.77
CA GLY A 398 -22.03 -14.57 -3.44
C GLY A 398 -23.37 -14.44 -2.69
N GLN A 399 -24.06 -13.31 -2.83
CA GLN A 399 -25.38 -13.11 -2.25
C GLN A 399 -26.42 -14.06 -2.86
N TRP A 400 -26.38 -14.26 -4.17
CA TRP A 400 -27.24 -15.24 -4.85
C TRP A 400 -27.14 -16.63 -4.24
N VAL A 401 -25.92 -17.11 -3.88
CA VAL A 401 -25.72 -18.41 -3.20
C VAL A 401 -26.50 -18.46 -1.87
N LYS A 402 -26.46 -17.36 -1.08
CA LYS A 402 -27.21 -17.27 0.19
C LYS A 402 -28.71 -17.30 -0.04
N ASP A 403 -29.19 -16.55 -1.05
CA ASP A 403 -30.59 -16.43 -1.36
C ASP A 403 -31.18 -17.75 -1.87
N GLN A 404 -30.36 -18.56 -2.55
CA GLN A 404 -30.73 -19.90 -2.99
C GLN A 404 -30.57 -20.97 -1.90
N HIS A 405 -30.10 -20.59 -0.68
CA HIS A 405 -29.84 -21.49 0.44
C HIS A 405 -29.00 -22.73 0.07
N LEU A 406 -28.02 -22.54 -0.83
CA LEU A 406 -27.18 -23.63 -1.28
C LEU A 406 -26.16 -24.02 -0.20
N ASP A 407 -25.91 -25.32 -0.04
CA ASP A 407 -24.83 -25.81 0.82
C ASP A 407 -23.47 -25.48 0.21
N LEU A 408 -22.67 -24.72 0.94
CA LEU A 408 -21.36 -24.24 0.51
C LEU A 408 -20.37 -25.39 0.21
N ASN A 409 -20.56 -26.56 0.84
CA ASN A 409 -19.75 -27.75 0.58
C ASN A 409 -20.00 -28.34 -0.81
N ASN A 410 -21.13 -28.06 -1.41
CA ASN A 410 -21.55 -28.51 -2.73
C ASN A 410 -21.16 -27.55 -3.86
N ILE A 411 -20.42 -26.49 -3.56
CA ILE A 411 -20.06 -25.44 -4.52
C ILE A 411 -18.53 -25.34 -4.63
N TYR A 412 -18.04 -25.40 -5.85
CA TYR A 412 -16.67 -25.00 -6.15
C TYR A 412 -16.59 -23.50 -6.49
N PHE A 413 -15.71 -22.78 -5.82
CA PHE A 413 -15.43 -21.37 -6.09
C PHE A 413 -14.02 -21.27 -6.68
N ASN A 414 -13.87 -20.70 -7.86
CA ASN A 414 -12.55 -20.38 -8.38
C ASN A 414 -12.04 -19.01 -7.91
N GLN A 415 -12.83 -18.27 -7.12
CA GLN A 415 -12.49 -16.94 -6.67
C GLN A 415 -12.85 -16.72 -5.20
N ARG A 416 -11.86 -16.33 -4.41
CA ARG A 416 -11.98 -16.10 -2.97
C ARG A 416 -13.05 -15.07 -2.60
N ARG A 417 -13.21 -14.00 -3.38
CA ARG A 417 -14.21 -12.95 -3.09
C ARG A 417 -15.63 -13.47 -3.18
N VAL A 418 -15.95 -14.23 -4.21
CA VAL A 418 -17.28 -14.84 -4.36
C VAL A 418 -17.58 -15.77 -3.18
N ALA A 419 -16.61 -16.63 -2.80
CA ALA A 419 -16.72 -17.53 -1.66
C ALA A 419 -16.97 -16.76 -0.35
N TYR A 420 -16.23 -15.69 -0.11
CA TYR A 420 -16.38 -14.84 1.07
C TYR A 420 -17.79 -14.23 1.15
N TYR A 421 -18.29 -13.66 0.07
CA TYR A 421 -19.64 -13.10 0.03
C TYR A 421 -20.73 -14.16 0.13
N ALA A 422 -20.46 -15.39 -0.30
CA ALA A 422 -21.33 -16.54 -0.04
C ALA A 422 -21.35 -16.99 1.43
N GLY A 423 -20.38 -16.53 2.25
CA GLY A 423 -20.27 -16.86 3.68
C GLY A 423 -19.21 -17.91 4.01
N LEU A 424 -18.38 -18.33 3.05
CA LEU A 424 -17.29 -19.26 3.26
C LEU A 424 -16.06 -18.50 3.79
N LEU A 425 -15.80 -18.57 5.11
CA LEU A 425 -14.74 -17.83 5.77
C LEU A 425 -13.34 -18.40 5.54
N ALA A 426 -13.21 -19.72 5.58
CA ALA A 426 -11.95 -20.42 5.37
C ALA A 426 -11.93 -21.02 3.95
N PHE A 427 -11.32 -20.29 3.03
CA PHE A 427 -11.22 -20.73 1.65
C PHE A 427 -9.75 -20.90 1.25
N ASP A 428 -9.32 -22.14 1.11
CA ASP A 428 -8.04 -22.51 0.49
C ASP A 428 -8.15 -22.46 -1.03
N SER A 429 -8.13 -21.23 -1.56
CA SER A 429 -8.20 -20.98 -3.00
C SER A 429 -6.87 -21.19 -3.73
N THR A 430 -5.85 -21.60 -3.02
CA THR A 430 -4.52 -21.84 -3.59
C THR A 430 -4.46 -23.14 -4.37
N ASP A 431 -5.34 -24.06 -4.08
CA ASP A 431 -5.47 -25.27 -4.84
C ASP A 431 -6.38 -25.01 -6.05
N LEU A 432 -5.75 -24.59 -7.16
CA LEU A 432 -6.34 -24.75 -8.48
C LEU A 432 -6.59 -26.25 -8.66
N LYS A 433 -7.78 -26.70 -8.23
CA LYS A 433 -8.18 -28.07 -8.39
C LYS A 433 -8.10 -28.43 -9.87
N THR A 434 -7.62 -29.60 -10.17
CA THR A 434 -7.58 -30.10 -11.54
C THR A 434 -9.00 -30.18 -12.10
N ALA A 435 -9.16 -30.11 -13.41
CA ALA A 435 -10.48 -30.18 -14.04
C ALA A 435 -11.28 -31.42 -13.57
N THR A 436 -10.60 -32.55 -13.31
CA THR A 436 -11.19 -33.79 -12.78
C THR A 436 -11.72 -33.64 -11.34
N GLU A 437 -11.08 -32.86 -10.49
CA GLU A 437 -11.53 -32.65 -9.11
C GLU A 437 -12.71 -31.66 -9.05
N VAL A 438 -12.81 -30.76 -10.01
CA VAL A 438 -13.90 -29.78 -10.11
C VAL A 438 -15.20 -30.45 -10.54
N ILE A 439 -15.16 -31.45 -11.39
CA ILE A 439 -16.32 -32.19 -11.94
C ILE A 439 -17.16 -32.89 -10.84
N GLN A 440 -16.64 -33.10 -9.65
CA GLN A 440 -17.40 -33.69 -8.54
C GLN A 440 -18.44 -32.78 -7.90
N TYR A 441 -18.30 -31.44 -8.04
CA TYR A 441 -19.20 -30.50 -7.37
C TYR A 441 -20.52 -30.32 -8.12
N PRO A 442 -21.67 -30.29 -7.42
CA PRO A 442 -22.97 -29.97 -8.02
C PRO A 442 -23.06 -28.58 -8.66
N TYR A 443 -22.34 -27.61 -8.10
CA TYR A 443 -22.31 -26.25 -8.59
C TYR A 443 -20.88 -25.76 -8.75
N LEU A 444 -20.65 -24.96 -9.80
CA LEU A 444 -19.37 -24.25 -10.02
C LEU A 444 -19.64 -22.76 -10.12
N MET A 445 -18.90 -21.94 -9.36
CA MET A 445 -18.89 -20.50 -9.47
C MET A 445 -17.57 -20.04 -10.09
N MET A 446 -17.61 -19.72 -11.37
CA MET A 446 -16.44 -19.43 -12.17
C MET A 446 -16.36 -17.94 -12.50
N ARG A 447 -15.29 -17.30 -12.07
CA ARG A 447 -14.96 -15.93 -12.49
C ARG A 447 -14.09 -15.97 -13.73
N TYR A 448 -14.43 -15.13 -14.69
CA TYR A 448 -13.72 -14.94 -15.94
C TYR A 448 -13.08 -13.57 -15.98
N ASP A 449 -11.79 -13.52 -16.22
CA ASP A 449 -11.07 -12.28 -16.46
C ASP A 449 -11.17 -11.90 -17.95
N ARG A 450 -10.85 -10.63 -18.28
CA ARG A 450 -10.93 -10.08 -19.65
C ARG A 450 -10.09 -10.86 -20.70
N PHE A 451 -9.18 -11.70 -20.25
CA PHE A 451 -8.32 -12.54 -21.11
C PHE A 451 -8.75 -14.00 -21.13
N THR A 452 -9.79 -14.37 -20.40
CA THR A 452 -10.27 -15.75 -20.31
C THR A 452 -11.55 -15.85 -21.10
N GLU A 453 -11.55 -16.64 -22.18
CA GLU A 453 -12.77 -16.96 -22.90
C GLU A 453 -13.71 -17.77 -22.01
N VAL A 454 -15.00 -17.44 -22.08
CA VAL A 454 -16.07 -18.25 -21.44
C VAL A 454 -16.10 -19.58 -22.16
N LYS A 455 -15.66 -20.64 -21.47
CA LYS A 455 -15.65 -22.00 -22.03
C LYS A 455 -16.87 -22.78 -21.57
N GLU A 456 -17.44 -23.54 -22.46
CA GLU A 456 -18.39 -24.60 -22.09
C GLU A 456 -17.67 -25.62 -21.19
N ILE A 457 -18.28 -25.93 -20.06
CA ILE A 457 -17.76 -26.96 -19.14
C ILE A 457 -18.57 -28.22 -19.38
N PRO A 458 -17.94 -29.31 -19.90
CA PRO A 458 -18.64 -30.53 -20.17
C PRO A 458 -19.38 -31.07 -18.94
N GLY A 459 -20.69 -31.43 -19.11
CA GLY A 459 -21.56 -31.92 -18.04
C GLY A 459 -22.10 -30.85 -17.09
N TYR A 460 -21.99 -29.55 -17.46
CA TYR A 460 -22.55 -28.46 -16.71
C TYR A 460 -23.29 -27.47 -17.59
N GLN A 461 -24.43 -26.98 -17.09
CA GLN A 461 -25.21 -25.92 -17.73
C GLN A 461 -25.06 -24.60 -16.97
N PRO A 462 -24.82 -23.47 -17.65
CA PRO A 462 -24.82 -22.17 -17.02
C PRO A 462 -26.27 -21.79 -16.65
N ILE A 463 -26.49 -21.43 -15.37
CA ILE A 463 -27.81 -21.13 -14.83
C ILE A 463 -27.97 -19.67 -14.43
N GLU A 464 -26.87 -18.96 -14.13
CA GLU A 464 -26.90 -17.55 -13.73
C GLU A 464 -25.63 -16.81 -14.15
N TYR A 465 -25.74 -15.47 -14.40
CA TYR A 465 -24.66 -14.66 -14.93
C TYR A 465 -24.57 -13.32 -14.19
N PHE A 466 -23.36 -12.91 -13.78
CA PHE A 466 -23.13 -11.65 -13.09
C PHE A 466 -22.03 -10.83 -13.81
N PRO A 467 -22.21 -9.49 -14.06
CA PRO A 467 -23.45 -8.73 -13.82
C PRO A 467 -24.58 -9.06 -14.81
N THR A 468 -24.29 -9.46 -16.05
CA THR A 468 -25.27 -9.76 -17.10
C THR A 468 -24.80 -10.89 -18.00
N LYS A 469 -25.74 -11.49 -18.76
CA LYS A 469 -25.43 -12.56 -19.71
C LYS A 469 -24.57 -12.08 -20.89
N ASP A 470 -24.70 -10.83 -21.31
CA ASP A 470 -23.97 -10.27 -22.44
C ASP A 470 -22.50 -9.96 -22.12
N ASN A 471 -22.20 -9.69 -20.85
CA ASN A 471 -20.85 -9.43 -20.38
C ASN A 471 -20.59 -10.10 -19.02
N PRO A 472 -20.60 -11.44 -18.98
CA PRO A 472 -20.50 -12.15 -17.72
C PRO A 472 -19.07 -12.06 -17.16
N LYS A 473 -18.97 -11.78 -15.87
CA LYS A 473 -17.73 -11.80 -15.10
C LYS A 473 -17.68 -12.96 -14.11
N VAL A 474 -18.86 -13.36 -13.60
CA VAL A 474 -19.03 -14.58 -12.82
C VAL A 474 -20.19 -15.35 -13.44
N ILE A 475 -20.00 -16.65 -13.65
CA ILE A 475 -21.04 -17.56 -14.14
C ILE A 475 -21.22 -18.67 -13.13
N VAL A 476 -22.47 -18.95 -12.82
CA VAL A 476 -22.86 -20.11 -12.01
C VAL A 476 -23.24 -21.25 -12.94
N TYR A 477 -22.60 -22.36 -12.76
CA TYR A 477 -22.90 -23.60 -13.48
C TYR A 477 -23.52 -24.61 -12.53
N LYS A 478 -24.50 -25.35 -13.03
CA LYS A 478 -25.09 -26.50 -12.36
C LYS A 478 -24.76 -27.76 -13.15
N LYS A 479 -24.43 -28.82 -12.46
CA LYS A 479 -24.16 -30.12 -13.06
C LYS A 479 -25.43 -30.67 -13.71
N ASP A 480 -25.30 -31.22 -14.91
CA ASP A 480 -26.41 -31.86 -15.61
C ASP A 480 -26.95 -33.04 -14.76
N SER A 481 -28.26 -33.09 -14.62
CA SER A 481 -28.89 -34.26 -13.99
C SER A 481 -28.67 -35.47 -14.90
N GLN A 482 -27.88 -36.41 -14.45
CA GLN A 482 -27.78 -37.73 -15.11
C GLN A 482 -29.09 -38.49 -14.97
#